data_1d7e420194e623aa37a1f85c05db564d
#
_entry.id   1d7e420194e623aa37a1f85c05db564d
#
_cell.length_a   1.000
_cell.length_b   1.000
_cell.length_c   1.000
_cell.angle_alpha   90.00
_cell.angle_beta   90.00
_cell.angle_gamma   90.00
#
_symmetry.space_group_name_H-M   'P 1'
#
loop_
_entity.id
_entity.type
_entity.pdbx_description
1 polymer ?
#
loop_
_entity_poly.entity_id
_entity_poly.type
_entity_poly.pdbx_seq_one_letter_code
_entity_poly.pdbx_strand_id
1 'polypeptide(L)'
;MTKQALPHGLWPSPISPAMLAGGIRLNDVQWSPDGNFLVWSQSLDGKTSLFAKPARDAAFDLSGELNPSGGVGYGGGDFFAGRQGVVFAERNGRLYFKPYTEGLARPITPAFGGCASPVLTPDEHNVVFVHTYENKDVLAIVPLDGSAWPRILRQGADFYMQPAVSPDGKLIAWVEWDHPNMPWDGTRLHLASLDLETGSISNVKLLDGAENTPIFQPIFSPDGSKLAWLSNAGELDQLKLLHLASGEVETLVQDRVLMPPAWVQGIRALAWSPDSQQVFFLENQLGRTSLQSKNLNTSEITTIDTTPFTLVEQPCVSAKGEVALLAQSARKPPRVLRITGGEVEVIARSQSDVLPAAFLSQPEAIDWQSSDGVTVHGLYYPPANPDFEAEGAPPVIVYIHGGPTSQVFDAF
;
A
#
# COMPACT_ATOMS: atom_id res chain seq x y z
N MET A 1 35.31 -23.75 7.08
CA MET A 1 35.95 -23.57 8.40
C MET A 1 35.11 -24.36 9.39
N THR A 2 35.74 -25.05 10.38
CA THR A 2 35.02 -25.70 11.48
C THR A 2 34.46 -24.62 12.41
N LYS A 3 33.17 -24.71 12.76
CA LYS A 3 32.57 -23.81 13.73
C LYS A 3 33.15 -24.01 15.13
N GLN A 4 33.20 -22.93 15.90
CA GLN A 4 33.63 -22.99 17.29
C GLN A 4 32.46 -23.41 18.18
N ALA A 5 32.69 -24.40 19.08
CA ALA A 5 31.67 -24.79 20.05
C ALA A 5 31.54 -23.72 21.15
N LEU A 6 30.35 -23.14 21.28
CA LEU A 6 30.01 -22.15 22.31
C LEU A 6 28.53 -22.28 22.66
N PRO A 7 28.13 -22.26 23.95
CA PRO A 7 26.72 -22.37 24.33
C PRO A 7 25.82 -21.35 23.66
N HIS A 8 24.57 -21.76 23.38
CA HIS A 8 23.54 -20.84 22.87
C HIS A 8 23.40 -19.59 23.77
N GLY A 9 23.19 -18.43 23.17
CA GLY A 9 23.07 -17.15 23.88
C GLY A 9 24.40 -16.46 24.23
N LEU A 10 25.56 -17.15 24.06
CA LEU A 10 26.89 -16.56 24.26
C LEU A 10 27.60 -16.22 22.95
N TRP A 11 26.99 -16.48 21.80
CA TRP A 11 27.60 -16.19 20.51
C TRP A 11 27.71 -14.67 20.31
N PRO A 12 28.89 -14.15 19.93
CA PRO A 12 29.03 -12.76 19.52
C PRO A 12 28.09 -12.44 18.36
N SER A 13 27.33 -11.35 18.47
CA SER A 13 26.46 -10.88 17.41
C SER A 13 27.10 -9.70 16.67
N PRO A 14 27.10 -9.71 15.33
CA PRO A 14 27.50 -8.52 14.56
C PRO A 14 26.43 -7.44 14.56
N ILE A 15 25.21 -7.74 15.04
CA ILE A 15 24.10 -6.80 15.10
C ILE A 15 24.26 -5.94 16.35
N SER A 16 24.40 -4.63 16.17
CA SER A 16 24.46 -3.68 17.27
C SER A 16 23.13 -2.92 17.41
N PRO A 17 22.81 -2.39 18.62
CA PRO A 17 21.65 -1.54 18.80
C PRO A 17 21.59 -0.33 17.86
N ALA A 18 22.76 0.25 17.52
CA ALA A 18 22.84 1.37 16.59
C ALA A 18 22.42 1.00 15.16
N MET A 19 22.62 -0.25 14.74
CA MET A 19 22.17 -0.73 13.42
C MET A 19 20.65 -0.85 13.36
N LEU A 20 19.99 -1.08 14.49
CA LEU A 20 18.53 -1.17 14.56
C LEU A 20 17.85 0.20 14.72
N ALA A 21 18.56 1.20 15.25
CA ALA A 21 18.01 2.51 15.57
C ALA A 21 17.96 3.50 14.40
N GLY A 22 18.63 3.27 13.29
CA GLY A 22 18.87 4.27 12.24
C GLY A 22 18.36 3.91 10.85
N GLY A 23 17.38 3.02 10.72
CA GLY A 23 16.88 2.59 9.41
C GLY A 23 15.94 3.59 8.76
N ILE A 24 16.10 3.81 7.44
CA ILE A 24 15.08 4.47 6.61
C ILE A 24 13.89 3.51 6.52
N ARG A 25 12.68 4.03 6.74
CA ARG A 25 11.45 3.31 6.48
C ARG A 25 10.92 3.70 5.10
N LEU A 26 10.74 2.73 4.21
CA LEU A 26 10.05 2.92 2.93
C LEU A 26 8.56 2.72 3.17
N ASN A 27 7.71 3.69 2.76
CA ASN A 27 6.29 3.68 3.13
C ASN A 27 5.37 3.42 1.93
N ASP A 28 5.67 3.99 0.76
CA ASP A 28 4.82 3.91 -0.42
C ASP A 28 5.63 4.11 -1.71
N VAL A 29 5.13 3.59 -2.84
CA VAL A 29 5.71 3.75 -4.18
C VAL A 29 4.62 3.86 -5.24
N GLN A 30 4.70 4.85 -6.13
CA GLN A 30 3.71 5.09 -7.19
C GLN A 30 4.39 5.48 -8.50
N TRP A 31 3.82 5.03 -9.62
CA TRP A 31 4.14 5.56 -10.94
C TRP A 31 3.33 6.82 -11.25
N SER A 32 3.94 7.78 -11.94
CA SER A 32 3.16 8.79 -12.65
C SER A 32 2.30 8.11 -13.73
N PRO A 33 1.09 8.63 -14.06
CA PRO A 33 0.18 7.98 -15.01
C PRO A 33 0.77 7.74 -16.41
N ASP A 34 1.75 8.53 -16.82
CA ASP A 34 2.49 8.39 -18.08
C ASP A 34 3.70 7.44 -17.98
N GLY A 35 4.01 6.94 -16.78
CA GLY A 35 5.15 6.05 -16.51
C GLY A 35 6.52 6.73 -16.68
N ASN A 36 6.60 8.06 -16.59
CA ASN A 36 7.86 8.79 -16.74
C ASN A 36 8.61 8.97 -15.42
N PHE A 37 7.88 8.94 -14.29
CA PHE A 37 8.45 9.07 -12.95
C PHE A 37 7.99 7.94 -12.05
N LEU A 38 8.93 7.34 -11.32
CA LEU A 38 8.65 6.52 -10.17
C LEU A 38 8.86 7.35 -8.91
N VAL A 39 7.82 7.48 -8.10
CA VAL A 39 7.82 8.28 -6.87
C VAL A 39 7.69 7.34 -5.68
N TRP A 40 8.47 7.58 -4.62
CA TRP A 40 8.31 6.87 -3.35
C TRP A 40 8.43 7.79 -2.16
N SER A 41 7.84 7.38 -1.06
CA SER A 41 8.00 8.03 0.24
C SER A 41 8.89 7.21 1.15
N GLN A 42 9.74 7.90 1.90
CA GLN A 42 10.57 7.31 2.94
C GLN A 42 10.65 8.20 4.16
N SER A 43 10.75 7.58 5.33
CA SER A 43 10.84 8.29 6.61
C SER A 43 12.16 7.98 7.32
N LEU A 44 12.76 9.02 7.89
CA LEU A 44 13.94 8.94 8.75
C LEU A 44 13.76 9.94 9.90
N ASP A 45 13.95 9.50 11.12
CA ASP A 45 13.89 10.33 12.34
C ASP A 45 12.59 11.18 12.47
N GLY A 46 11.45 10.59 12.05
CA GLY A 46 10.14 11.24 12.13
C GLY A 46 9.84 12.24 11.02
N LYS A 47 10.74 12.41 10.05
CA LYS A 47 10.51 13.17 8.83
C LYS A 47 10.28 12.24 7.66
N THR A 48 9.19 12.44 6.92
CA THR A 48 8.92 11.79 5.65
C THR A 48 9.41 12.69 4.52
N SER A 49 10.02 12.09 3.50
CA SER A 49 10.44 12.75 2.27
C SER A 49 9.91 11.99 1.06
N LEU A 50 9.58 12.72 -0.01
CA LEU A 50 9.21 12.16 -1.31
C LEU A 50 10.39 12.25 -2.26
N PHE A 51 10.65 11.17 -2.95
CA PHE A 51 11.68 11.08 -3.99
C PHE A 51 11.03 10.76 -5.32
N ALA A 52 11.53 11.34 -6.39
CA ALA A 52 11.15 10.99 -7.76
C ALA A 52 12.36 10.51 -8.55
N LYS A 53 12.18 9.45 -9.31
CA LYS A 53 13.17 8.92 -10.24
C LYS A 53 12.61 8.96 -11.66
N PRO A 54 13.16 9.82 -12.54
CA PRO A 54 12.91 9.75 -13.97
C PRO A 54 13.44 8.44 -14.56
N ALA A 55 12.95 8.06 -15.74
CA ALA A 55 13.34 6.81 -16.37
C ALA A 55 14.86 6.69 -16.61
N ARG A 56 15.57 7.79 -16.88
CA ARG A 56 17.00 7.81 -17.27
C ARG A 56 17.93 8.54 -16.32
N ASP A 57 17.40 9.38 -15.43
CA ASP A 57 18.19 10.24 -14.54
C ASP A 57 18.23 9.71 -13.11
N ALA A 58 19.08 10.32 -12.28
CA ALA A 58 19.14 10.02 -10.85
C ALA A 58 17.85 10.46 -10.15
N ALA A 59 17.56 9.80 -9.03
CA ALA A 59 16.47 10.22 -8.15
C ALA A 59 16.79 11.54 -7.45
N PHE A 60 15.76 12.33 -7.16
CA PHE A 60 15.88 13.60 -6.46
C PHE A 60 14.77 13.78 -5.42
N ASP A 61 15.03 14.56 -4.38
CA ASP A 61 14.06 14.91 -3.33
C ASP A 61 13.07 15.94 -3.87
N LEU A 62 11.77 15.61 -3.74
CA LEU A 62 10.66 16.49 -4.13
C LEU A 62 10.16 17.36 -2.97
N SER A 63 10.22 16.84 -1.75
CA SER A 63 9.57 17.45 -0.58
C SER A 63 10.39 18.56 0.07
N GLY A 64 11.73 18.53 -0.08
CA GLY A 64 12.62 19.51 0.54
C GLY A 64 12.41 19.59 2.06
N GLU A 65 12.05 20.77 2.56
CA GLU A 65 11.80 20.99 4.00
C GLU A 65 10.40 20.53 4.48
N LEU A 66 9.46 20.25 3.56
CA LEU A 66 8.13 19.78 3.91
C LEU A 66 8.17 18.34 4.41
N ASN A 67 7.16 17.97 5.21
CA ASN A 67 7.02 16.64 5.80
C ASN A 67 5.70 15.98 5.35
N PRO A 68 5.70 15.31 4.18
CA PRO A 68 4.53 14.60 3.68
C PRO A 68 3.98 13.63 4.71
N SER A 69 2.71 13.80 5.09
CA SER A 69 2.04 12.98 6.08
C SER A 69 0.53 13.18 6.01
N GLY A 70 -0.23 12.13 5.80
CA GLY A 70 -1.69 12.16 5.87
C GLY A 70 -2.16 12.53 7.27
N GLY A 71 -3.07 13.50 7.35
CA GLY A 71 -3.53 14.13 8.60
C GLY A 71 -4.95 13.74 9.02
N VAL A 72 -5.53 12.64 8.49
CA VAL A 72 -6.83 12.11 8.94
C VAL A 72 -6.64 11.06 10.03
N GLY A 73 -7.73 10.69 10.74
CA GLY A 73 -7.68 9.85 11.95
C GLY A 73 -6.82 8.60 11.85
N TYR A 74 -6.86 7.89 10.74
CA TYR A 74 -6.05 6.68 10.51
C TYR A 74 -4.63 6.97 9.97
N GLY A 75 -4.36 8.17 9.49
CA GLY A 75 -3.09 8.53 8.85
C GLY A 75 -2.86 7.86 7.51
N GLY A 76 -1.67 8.01 6.93
CA GLY A 76 -1.29 7.46 5.62
C GLY A 76 -1.96 8.15 4.44
N GLY A 77 -1.82 7.57 3.22
CA GLY A 77 -2.32 8.21 2.01
C GLY A 77 -1.63 9.55 1.76
N ASP A 78 -0.30 9.56 1.87
CA ASP A 78 0.47 10.78 1.97
C ASP A 78 0.53 11.55 0.66
N PHE A 79 0.50 10.84 -0.49
CA PHE A 79 0.70 11.48 -1.79
C PHE A 79 0.00 10.75 -2.94
N PHE A 80 -0.08 11.45 -4.07
CA PHE A 80 -0.46 10.92 -5.38
C PHE A 80 0.47 11.44 -6.46
N ALA A 81 1.03 10.55 -7.27
CA ALA A 81 1.91 10.89 -8.37
C ALA A 81 1.08 11.21 -9.63
N GLY A 82 1.04 12.48 -10.06
CA GLY A 82 0.46 12.95 -11.31
C GLY A 82 1.45 12.91 -12.47
N ARG A 83 1.03 13.37 -13.67
CA ARG A 83 1.91 13.48 -14.86
C ARG A 83 2.89 14.67 -14.72
N GLN A 84 2.41 15.79 -14.16
CA GLN A 84 3.18 17.01 -14.07
C GLN A 84 3.92 17.19 -12.75
N GLY A 85 3.53 16.44 -11.71
CA GLY A 85 4.07 16.59 -10.36
C GLY A 85 3.30 15.73 -9.38
N VAL A 86 3.57 15.94 -8.10
CA VAL A 86 3.01 15.18 -6.98
C VAL A 86 2.10 16.08 -6.16
N VAL A 87 0.91 15.60 -5.84
CA VAL A 87 0.06 16.16 -4.78
C VAL A 87 0.34 15.38 -3.50
N PHE A 88 0.55 16.06 -2.39
CA PHE A 88 0.76 15.41 -1.11
C PHE A 88 0.13 16.16 0.06
N ALA A 89 -0.30 15.41 1.05
CA ALA A 89 -0.69 15.95 2.34
C ALA A 89 0.56 16.27 3.15
N GLU A 90 0.58 17.41 3.80
CA GLU A 90 1.67 17.85 4.65
C GLU A 90 1.20 17.88 6.11
N ARG A 91 2.12 17.63 7.03
CA ARG A 91 1.83 17.49 8.47
C ARG A 91 1.08 18.68 9.08
N ASN A 92 1.10 19.85 8.42
CA ASN A 92 0.35 21.04 8.81
C ASN A 92 -1.14 20.99 8.41
N GLY A 93 -1.62 19.88 7.85
CA GLY A 93 -3.01 19.64 7.47
C GLY A 93 -3.38 20.15 6.06
N ARG A 94 -2.40 20.62 5.26
CA ARG A 94 -2.66 21.15 3.91
C ARG A 94 -2.28 20.14 2.85
N LEU A 95 -2.94 20.22 1.69
CA LEU A 95 -2.44 19.63 0.46
C LEU A 95 -1.50 20.60 -0.24
N TYR A 96 -0.43 20.05 -0.78
CA TYR A 96 0.55 20.76 -1.61
C TYR A 96 0.66 20.10 -2.98
N PHE A 97 0.95 20.89 -3.99
CA PHE A 97 1.41 20.42 -5.30
C PHE A 97 2.85 20.80 -5.53
N LYS A 98 3.68 19.82 -5.96
CA LYS A 98 5.08 20.03 -6.33
C LYS A 98 5.29 19.50 -7.75
N PRO A 99 5.65 20.34 -8.73
CA PRO A 99 5.99 19.89 -10.07
C PRO A 99 7.29 19.06 -10.05
N TYR A 100 7.45 18.12 -10.99
CA TYR A 100 8.69 17.36 -11.17
C TYR A 100 9.84 18.23 -11.68
N THR A 101 9.50 19.30 -12.40
CA THR A 101 10.44 20.30 -12.87
C THR A 101 10.82 21.27 -11.77
N GLU A 102 11.64 22.28 -12.10
CA GLU A 102 11.97 23.38 -11.19
C GLU A 102 10.71 24.08 -10.67
N GLY A 103 10.77 24.56 -9.45
CA GLY A 103 9.68 25.26 -8.77
C GLY A 103 9.50 24.79 -7.34
N LEU A 104 8.89 25.62 -6.51
CA LEU A 104 8.59 25.30 -5.12
C LEU A 104 7.26 24.53 -5.02
N ALA A 105 7.13 23.71 -3.98
CA ALA A 105 5.85 23.16 -3.59
C ALA A 105 4.93 24.32 -3.17
N ARG A 106 3.70 24.32 -3.67
CA ARG A 106 2.70 25.33 -3.34
C ARG A 106 1.49 24.69 -2.65
N PRO A 107 0.93 25.32 -1.60
CA PRO A 107 -0.28 24.83 -0.99
C PRO A 107 -1.47 25.01 -1.95
N ILE A 108 -2.37 24.01 -1.99
CA ILE A 108 -3.60 24.04 -2.78
C ILE A 108 -4.86 24.06 -1.91
N THR A 109 -4.71 23.85 -0.60
CA THR A 109 -5.80 23.96 0.39
C THR A 109 -5.43 24.98 1.47
N PRO A 110 -6.41 25.59 2.17
CA PRO A 110 -6.15 26.37 3.39
C PRO A 110 -5.62 25.46 4.51
N ALA A 111 -4.99 26.05 5.52
CA ALA A 111 -4.59 25.36 6.75
C ALA A 111 -5.82 25.17 7.65
N PHE A 112 -6.62 24.14 7.38
CA PHE A 112 -7.88 23.87 8.04
C PHE A 112 -8.16 22.38 8.08
N GLY A 113 -8.19 21.79 9.28
CA GLY A 113 -8.33 20.35 9.47
C GLY A 113 -7.11 19.55 9.00
N GLY A 114 -7.35 18.28 8.63
CA GLY A 114 -6.35 17.36 8.10
C GLY A 114 -6.76 16.86 6.71
N CYS A 115 -5.78 16.47 5.90
CA CYS A 115 -5.99 15.91 4.56
C CYS A 115 -5.27 14.58 4.42
N ALA A 116 -5.82 13.64 3.63
CA ALA A 116 -5.17 12.39 3.23
C ALA A 116 -5.74 11.85 1.92
N SER A 117 -5.09 10.82 1.37
CA SER A 117 -5.51 10.12 0.15
C SER A 117 -5.88 11.05 -1.01
N PRO A 118 -5.00 12.00 -1.38
CA PRO A 118 -5.26 12.81 -2.55
C PRO A 118 -5.27 11.93 -3.81
N VAL A 119 -6.20 12.21 -4.72
CA VAL A 119 -6.30 11.59 -6.05
C VAL A 119 -6.54 12.69 -7.06
N LEU A 120 -5.67 12.81 -8.06
CA LEU A 120 -5.85 13.73 -9.18
C LEU A 120 -6.97 13.23 -10.10
N THR A 121 -7.80 14.16 -10.57
CA THR A 121 -8.71 13.88 -11.67
C THR A 121 -7.92 13.60 -12.96
N PRO A 122 -8.46 12.84 -13.94
CA PRO A 122 -7.70 12.44 -15.13
C PRO A 122 -7.20 13.62 -15.99
N ASP A 123 -7.86 14.76 -15.93
CA ASP A 123 -7.46 16.02 -16.57
C ASP A 123 -6.42 16.82 -15.74
N GLU A 124 -6.13 16.36 -14.52
CA GLU A 124 -5.24 17.00 -13.53
C GLU A 124 -5.62 18.46 -13.19
N HIS A 125 -6.91 18.81 -13.31
CA HIS A 125 -7.39 20.12 -12.89
C HIS A 125 -7.90 20.13 -11.45
N ASN A 126 -8.30 18.97 -10.90
CA ASN A 126 -8.83 18.88 -9.55
C ASN A 126 -8.15 17.74 -8.76
N VAL A 127 -8.26 17.84 -7.44
CA VAL A 127 -7.83 16.83 -6.48
C VAL A 127 -9.04 16.42 -5.64
N VAL A 128 -9.37 15.14 -5.64
CA VAL A 128 -10.28 14.53 -4.67
C VAL A 128 -9.47 14.03 -3.49
N PHE A 129 -9.94 14.19 -2.27
CA PHE A 129 -9.20 13.78 -1.07
C PHE A 129 -10.13 13.55 0.12
N VAL A 130 -9.64 12.85 1.12
CA VAL A 130 -10.29 12.74 2.44
C VAL A 130 -9.87 13.94 3.27
N HIS A 131 -10.84 14.64 3.85
CA HIS A 131 -10.61 15.78 4.73
C HIS A 131 -11.29 15.51 6.08
N THR A 132 -10.59 15.83 7.16
CA THR A 132 -11.13 15.75 8.53
C THR A 132 -11.15 17.10 9.20
N TYR A 133 -12.23 17.41 9.90
CA TYR A 133 -12.34 18.56 10.78
C TYR A 133 -13.28 18.23 11.94
N GLU A 134 -12.89 18.56 13.17
CA GLU A 134 -13.65 18.25 14.38
C GLU A 134 -14.06 16.76 14.48
N ASN A 135 -13.14 15.87 14.13
CA ASN A 135 -13.34 14.41 14.11
C ASN A 135 -14.46 13.92 13.15
N LYS A 136 -14.72 14.67 12.10
CA LYS A 136 -15.63 14.27 11.02
C LYS A 136 -14.89 14.24 9.71
N ASP A 137 -14.92 13.09 9.08
CA ASP A 137 -14.36 12.92 7.76
C ASP A 137 -15.37 13.25 6.66
N VAL A 138 -14.88 13.75 5.55
CA VAL A 138 -15.64 13.97 4.33
C VAL A 138 -14.79 13.64 3.11
N LEU A 139 -15.41 13.30 1.99
CA LEU A 139 -14.74 13.42 0.70
C LEU A 139 -14.89 14.86 0.21
N ALA A 140 -13.79 15.43 -0.22
CA ALA A 140 -13.74 16.80 -0.74
C ALA A 140 -13.04 16.85 -2.10
N ILE A 141 -13.27 17.94 -2.84
CA ILE A 141 -12.61 18.26 -4.10
C ILE A 141 -12.10 19.69 -4.08
N VAL A 142 -10.92 19.93 -4.65
CA VAL A 142 -10.29 21.24 -4.75
C VAL A 142 -9.62 21.40 -6.11
N PRO A 143 -9.65 22.59 -6.75
CA PRO A 143 -8.85 22.86 -7.94
C PRO A 143 -7.34 22.70 -7.64
N LEU A 144 -6.61 22.04 -8.54
CA LEU A 144 -5.15 21.81 -8.38
C LEU A 144 -4.39 23.13 -8.31
N ASP A 145 -4.86 24.19 -8.94
CA ASP A 145 -4.24 25.52 -8.90
C ASP A 145 -4.47 26.27 -7.58
N GLY A 146 -5.35 25.77 -6.70
CA GLY A 146 -5.71 26.40 -5.43
C GLY A 146 -6.55 27.67 -5.58
N SER A 147 -7.18 27.88 -6.75
CA SER A 147 -7.97 29.08 -7.07
C SER A 147 -9.29 29.19 -6.30
N ALA A 148 -9.76 28.09 -5.70
CA ALA A 148 -11.00 28.03 -4.93
C ALA A 148 -10.85 27.20 -3.66
N TRP A 149 -11.77 27.40 -2.71
CA TRP A 149 -11.88 26.59 -1.50
C TRP A 149 -12.32 25.16 -1.83
N PRO A 150 -11.89 24.16 -1.04
CA PRO A 150 -12.41 22.80 -1.15
C PRO A 150 -13.94 22.76 -1.01
N ARG A 151 -14.57 21.92 -1.81
CA ARG A 151 -16.00 21.62 -1.73
C ARG A 151 -16.20 20.18 -1.25
N ILE A 152 -17.23 19.97 -0.44
CA ILE A 152 -17.60 18.63 0.04
C ILE A 152 -18.32 17.91 -1.11
N LEU A 153 -17.78 16.73 -1.49
CA LEU A 153 -18.43 15.79 -2.41
C LEU A 153 -19.38 14.85 -1.67
N ARG A 154 -18.93 14.32 -0.52
CA ARG A 154 -19.69 13.35 0.27
C ARG A 154 -19.45 13.58 1.76
N GLN A 155 -20.52 13.46 2.54
CA GLN A 155 -20.53 13.51 4.01
C GLN A 155 -21.63 12.62 4.57
N GLY A 156 -21.59 12.32 5.87
CA GLY A 156 -22.64 11.61 6.58
C GLY A 156 -22.19 10.29 7.19
N ALA A 157 -21.11 9.67 6.71
CA ALA A 157 -20.41 8.60 7.42
C ALA A 157 -19.35 9.18 8.37
N ASP A 158 -18.90 8.38 9.33
CA ASP A 158 -17.83 8.79 10.25
C ASP A 158 -16.46 8.80 9.55
N PHE A 159 -16.24 7.87 8.60
CA PHE A 159 -14.94 7.68 7.93
C PHE A 159 -15.08 7.47 6.43
N TYR A 160 -14.06 7.91 5.69
CA TYR A 160 -13.91 7.74 4.25
C TYR A 160 -12.49 7.27 3.93
N MET A 161 -12.36 6.41 2.90
CA MET A 161 -11.08 5.88 2.46
C MET A 161 -11.07 5.59 0.95
N GLN A 162 -9.87 5.62 0.37
CA GLN A 162 -9.59 5.09 -0.97
C GLN A 162 -10.51 5.62 -2.07
N PRO A 163 -10.67 6.95 -2.22
CA PRO A 163 -11.39 7.50 -3.36
C PRO A 163 -10.69 7.11 -4.67
N ALA A 164 -11.47 6.74 -5.67
CA ALA A 164 -10.99 6.42 -7.02
C ALA A 164 -11.86 7.14 -8.05
N VAL A 165 -11.23 7.80 -9.02
CA VAL A 165 -11.92 8.50 -10.12
C VAL A 165 -11.71 7.71 -11.40
N SER A 166 -12.80 7.54 -12.20
CA SER A 166 -12.71 6.84 -13.49
C SER A 166 -11.83 7.59 -14.48
N PRO A 167 -11.18 6.91 -15.44
CA PRO A 167 -10.29 7.56 -16.42
C PRO A 167 -10.94 8.64 -17.29
N ASP A 168 -12.27 8.61 -17.45
CA ASP A 168 -13.03 9.64 -18.16
C ASP A 168 -13.52 10.79 -17.24
N GLY A 169 -13.26 10.71 -15.94
CA GLY A 169 -13.63 11.70 -14.92
C GLY A 169 -15.12 11.74 -14.57
N LYS A 170 -15.94 10.79 -15.06
CA LYS A 170 -17.39 10.81 -14.89
C LYS A 170 -17.92 10.00 -13.71
N LEU A 171 -17.10 9.12 -13.15
CA LEU A 171 -17.46 8.29 -12.02
C LEU A 171 -16.45 8.45 -10.89
N ILE A 172 -16.94 8.26 -9.67
CA ILE A 172 -16.13 8.17 -8.46
C ILE A 172 -16.60 6.99 -7.63
N ALA A 173 -15.65 6.22 -7.12
CA ALA A 173 -15.87 5.17 -6.13
C ALA A 173 -15.12 5.50 -4.84
N TRP A 174 -15.64 5.06 -3.70
CA TRP A 174 -15.00 5.23 -2.39
C TRP A 174 -15.49 4.18 -1.40
N VAL A 175 -14.73 3.99 -0.31
CA VAL A 175 -15.11 3.19 0.85
C VAL A 175 -15.49 4.12 1.99
N GLU A 176 -16.60 3.84 2.69
CA GLU A 176 -17.04 4.54 3.90
C GLU A 176 -17.52 3.58 4.97
N TRP A 177 -17.42 3.95 6.24
CA TRP A 177 -17.95 3.19 7.37
C TRP A 177 -18.26 4.09 8.57
N ASP A 178 -18.89 3.52 9.58
CA ASP A 178 -19.29 4.20 10.81
C ASP A 178 -18.86 3.41 12.05
N HIS A 179 -18.69 4.10 13.16
CA HIS A 179 -18.55 3.45 14.45
C HIS A 179 -19.73 2.50 14.73
N PRO A 180 -19.53 1.38 15.45
CA PRO A 180 -18.28 0.95 16.12
C PRO A 180 -17.30 0.19 15.22
N ASN A 181 -17.61 0.02 13.93
CA ASN A 181 -16.78 -0.76 13.04
C ASN A 181 -15.40 -0.13 12.81
N MET A 182 -14.40 -1.00 12.71
CA MET A 182 -13.12 -0.70 12.12
C MET A 182 -13.17 -1.01 10.60
N PRO A 183 -12.26 -0.46 9.79
CA PRO A 183 -12.31 -0.69 8.34
C PRO A 183 -12.13 -2.15 7.90
N TRP A 184 -11.66 -3.02 8.78
CA TRP A 184 -11.54 -4.46 8.57
C TRP A 184 -12.70 -5.30 9.13
N ASP A 185 -13.66 -4.67 9.81
CA ASP A 185 -14.87 -5.35 10.31
C ASP A 185 -15.99 -5.29 9.27
N GLY A 186 -16.29 -4.10 8.77
CA GLY A 186 -17.33 -3.90 7.77
C GLY A 186 -17.35 -2.46 7.25
N THR A 187 -17.44 -2.37 5.94
CA THR A 187 -17.42 -1.09 5.20
C THR A 187 -18.39 -1.14 4.03
N ARG A 188 -18.63 -0.02 3.39
CA ARG A 188 -19.51 0.13 2.24
C ARG A 188 -18.76 0.74 1.06
N LEU A 189 -18.82 0.06 -0.09
CA LEU A 189 -18.34 0.57 -1.36
C LEU A 189 -19.45 1.31 -2.08
N HIS A 190 -19.23 2.57 -2.38
CA HIS A 190 -20.12 3.39 -3.16
C HIS A 190 -19.55 3.73 -4.53
N LEU A 191 -20.43 3.86 -5.51
CA LEU A 191 -20.18 4.38 -6.85
C LEU A 191 -21.16 5.51 -7.14
N ALA A 192 -20.67 6.62 -7.71
CA ALA A 192 -21.50 7.76 -8.07
C ALA A 192 -21.05 8.38 -9.39
N SER A 193 -21.98 9.12 -10.03
CA SER A 193 -21.62 10.03 -11.12
C SER A 193 -20.89 11.25 -10.54
N LEU A 194 -19.79 11.65 -11.17
CA LEU A 194 -18.98 12.81 -10.81
C LEU A 194 -19.12 13.88 -11.90
N ASP A 195 -19.43 15.10 -11.48
CA ASP A 195 -19.40 16.28 -12.32
C ASP A 195 -18.22 17.17 -11.88
N LEU A 196 -17.19 17.21 -12.71
CA LEU A 196 -15.97 17.97 -12.42
C LEU A 196 -16.16 19.49 -12.59
N GLU A 197 -17.12 19.95 -13.40
CA GLU A 197 -17.39 21.38 -13.59
C GLU A 197 -18.05 21.97 -12.33
N THR A 198 -19.04 21.29 -11.80
CA THR A 198 -19.74 21.71 -10.58
C THR A 198 -19.04 21.22 -9.31
N GLY A 199 -18.15 20.23 -9.41
CA GLY A 199 -17.54 19.54 -8.26
C GLY A 199 -18.61 18.91 -7.38
N SER A 200 -19.51 18.14 -7.96
CA SER A 200 -20.61 17.48 -7.26
C SER A 200 -20.76 16.02 -7.69
N ILE A 201 -21.44 15.23 -6.85
CA ILE A 201 -21.78 13.84 -7.16
C ILE A 201 -23.30 13.66 -7.23
N SER A 202 -23.71 12.69 -8.03
CA SER A 202 -25.13 12.28 -8.16
C SER A 202 -25.21 10.77 -8.36
N ASN A 203 -26.43 10.20 -8.34
CA ASN A 203 -26.68 8.78 -8.59
C ASN A 203 -25.85 7.86 -7.70
N VAL A 204 -25.70 8.19 -6.42
CA VAL A 204 -24.93 7.38 -5.46
C VAL A 204 -25.57 6.01 -5.30
N LYS A 205 -24.79 4.96 -5.52
CA LYS A 205 -25.19 3.55 -5.38
C LYS A 205 -24.25 2.83 -4.41
N LEU A 206 -24.81 2.04 -3.50
CA LEU A 206 -24.08 1.03 -2.76
C LEU A 206 -23.82 -0.14 -3.72
N LEU A 207 -22.55 -0.47 -3.93
CA LEU A 207 -22.17 -1.60 -4.80
C LEU A 207 -21.95 -2.89 -4.02
N ASP A 208 -21.25 -2.80 -2.89
CA ASP A 208 -20.86 -3.96 -2.08
C ASP A 208 -20.57 -3.51 -0.64
N GLY A 209 -20.41 -4.49 0.26
CA GLY A 209 -20.11 -4.23 1.65
C GLY A 209 -21.33 -4.20 2.55
N ALA A 210 -21.10 -4.47 3.81
CA ALA A 210 -22.11 -4.48 4.88
C ALA A 210 -21.44 -4.26 6.24
N GLU A 211 -22.23 -4.32 7.30
CA GLU A 211 -21.74 -4.19 8.68
C GLU A 211 -20.65 -5.23 9.04
N ASN A 212 -20.71 -6.43 8.42
CA ASN A 212 -19.76 -7.53 8.64
C ASN A 212 -19.02 -7.93 7.35
N THR A 213 -18.89 -7.03 6.39
CA THR A 213 -18.25 -7.29 5.11
C THR A 213 -17.32 -6.14 4.77
N PRO A 214 -16.04 -6.23 5.12
CA PRO A 214 -15.08 -5.21 4.75
C PRO A 214 -14.79 -5.21 3.25
N ILE A 215 -14.67 -4.02 2.70
CA ILE A 215 -14.32 -3.76 1.31
C ILE A 215 -13.00 -2.98 1.28
N PHE A 216 -12.18 -3.29 0.29
CA PHE A 216 -10.87 -2.65 0.18
C PHE A 216 -10.51 -2.31 -1.26
N GLN A 217 -9.93 -1.14 -1.46
CA GLN A 217 -9.28 -0.64 -2.65
C GLN A 217 -10.09 -0.78 -3.95
N PRO A 218 -11.17 -0.02 -4.14
CA PRO A 218 -11.79 0.10 -5.45
C PRO A 218 -10.84 0.77 -6.44
N ILE A 219 -10.63 0.15 -7.62
CA ILE A 219 -9.78 0.69 -8.68
C ILE A 219 -10.43 0.51 -10.05
N PHE A 220 -10.51 1.59 -10.84
CA PHE A 220 -10.98 1.53 -12.22
C PHE A 220 -9.90 0.95 -13.14
N SER A 221 -10.32 0.18 -14.15
CA SER A 221 -9.44 -0.23 -15.24
C SER A 221 -8.99 0.99 -16.06
N PRO A 222 -7.77 1.00 -16.64
CA PRO A 222 -7.26 2.10 -17.44
C PRO A 222 -8.16 2.49 -18.62
N ASP A 223 -8.89 1.53 -19.21
CA ASP A 223 -9.86 1.79 -20.29
C ASP A 223 -11.20 2.34 -19.81
N GLY A 224 -11.40 2.44 -18.48
CA GLY A 224 -12.62 2.93 -17.86
C GLY A 224 -13.83 2.01 -18.00
N SER A 225 -13.66 0.76 -18.43
CA SER A 225 -14.77 -0.18 -18.64
C SER A 225 -15.14 -0.99 -17.41
N LYS A 226 -14.25 -1.07 -16.42
CA LYS A 226 -14.39 -1.96 -15.26
C LYS A 226 -14.00 -1.25 -13.96
N LEU A 227 -14.53 -1.78 -12.83
CA LEU A 227 -14.11 -1.43 -11.46
C LEU A 227 -13.82 -2.72 -10.71
N ALA A 228 -12.61 -2.85 -10.15
CA ALA A 228 -12.20 -3.98 -9.31
C ALA A 228 -12.08 -3.56 -7.85
N TRP A 229 -12.34 -4.49 -6.92
CA TRP A 229 -12.15 -4.29 -5.48
C TRP A 229 -11.96 -5.63 -4.76
N LEU A 230 -11.45 -5.58 -3.53
CA LEU A 230 -11.42 -6.72 -2.63
C LEU A 230 -12.62 -6.68 -1.67
N SER A 231 -13.18 -7.84 -1.35
CA SER A 231 -14.33 -8.01 -0.46
C SER A 231 -14.13 -9.26 0.39
N ASN A 232 -14.44 -9.18 1.67
CA ASN A 232 -14.49 -10.34 2.56
C ASN A 232 -15.96 -10.68 2.89
N ALA A 233 -16.71 -11.08 1.86
CA ALA A 233 -18.11 -11.51 1.99
C ALA A 233 -18.25 -13.00 2.34
N GLY A 234 -17.15 -13.73 2.51
CA GLY A 234 -17.08 -15.16 2.79
C GLY A 234 -16.21 -15.49 4.01
N GLU A 235 -15.70 -16.71 4.05
CA GLU A 235 -14.70 -17.11 5.05
C GLU A 235 -13.32 -16.49 4.77
N LEU A 236 -13.00 -16.28 3.50
CA LEU A 236 -11.78 -15.64 3.00
C LEU A 236 -12.12 -14.56 1.98
N ASP A 237 -11.09 -13.87 1.50
CA ASP A 237 -11.25 -12.73 0.61
C ASP A 237 -11.60 -13.13 -0.82
N GLN A 238 -12.19 -12.17 -1.52
CA GLN A 238 -12.59 -12.25 -2.92
C GLN A 238 -12.06 -11.01 -3.67
N LEU A 239 -11.56 -11.23 -4.88
CA LEU A 239 -11.35 -10.17 -5.86
C LEU A 239 -12.57 -10.11 -6.78
N LYS A 240 -13.30 -9.00 -6.71
CA LYS A 240 -14.52 -8.75 -7.49
C LYS A 240 -14.29 -7.76 -8.61
N LEU A 241 -15.09 -7.86 -9.66
CA LEU A 241 -15.06 -7.04 -10.84
C LEU A 241 -16.46 -6.63 -11.27
N LEU A 242 -16.71 -5.34 -11.41
CA LEU A 242 -17.91 -4.78 -12.03
C LEU A 242 -17.63 -4.39 -13.48
N HIS A 243 -18.42 -4.88 -14.42
CA HIS A 243 -18.51 -4.39 -15.78
C HIS A 243 -19.42 -3.17 -15.83
N LEU A 244 -18.88 -1.97 -16.04
CA LEU A 244 -19.64 -0.72 -15.91
C LEU A 244 -20.78 -0.58 -16.92
N ALA A 245 -20.63 -1.13 -18.14
CA ALA A 245 -21.65 -1.07 -19.19
C ALA A 245 -22.86 -1.96 -18.93
N SER A 246 -22.65 -3.18 -18.44
CA SER A 246 -23.74 -4.16 -18.15
C SER A 246 -24.26 -4.05 -16.73
N GLY A 247 -23.45 -3.56 -15.79
CA GLY A 247 -23.73 -3.61 -14.35
C GLY A 247 -23.52 -5.01 -13.74
N GLU A 248 -22.96 -5.94 -14.48
CA GLU A 248 -22.67 -7.30 -14.02
C GLU A 248 -21.44 -7.29 -13.09
N VAL A 249 -21.53 -8.02 -11.98
CA VAL A 249 -20.45 -8.24 -11.03
C VAL A 249 -20.04 -9.72 -11.08
N GLU A 250 -18.75 -9.95 -11.27
CA GLU A 250 -18.15 -11.28 -11.22
C GLU A 250 -17.09 -11.39 -10.11
N THR A 251 -16.84 -12.61 -9.63
CA THR A 251 -15.75 -12.93 -8.70
C THR A 251 -14.59 -13.54 -9.50
N LEU A 252 -13.49 -12.81 -9.58
CA LEU A 252 -12.28 -13.22 -10.32
C LEU A 252 -11.42 -14.22 -9.57
N VAL A 253 -11.32 -14.03 -8.25
CA VAL A 253 -10.52 -14.84 -7.31
C VAL A 253 -11.31 -14.96 -6.01
N GLN A 254 -11.28 -16.13 -5.39
CA GLN A 254 -11.92 -16.38 -4.11
C GLN A 254 -11.11 -17.35 -3.26
N ASP A 255 -11.49 -17.49 -1.99
CA ASP A 255 -10.94 -18.44 -1.03
C ASP A 255 -9.43 -18.26 -0.80
N ARG A 256 -8.97 -16.99 -0.76
CA ARG A 256 -7.57 -16.60 -0.54
C ARG A 256 -7.48 -15.43 0.44
N VAL A 257 -6.32 -15.23 1.05
CA VAL A 257 -6.04 -14.05 1.88
C VAL A 257 -5.41 -12.99 0.99
N LEU A 258 -6.20 -12.00 0.59
CA LEU A 258 -5.84 -10.97 -0.38
C LEU A 258 -5.78 -9.57 0.22
N MET A 259 -6.57 -9.34 1.27
CA MET A 259 -6.79 -8.01 1.82
C MET A 259 -5.92 -7.78 3.04
N PRO A 260 -4.97 -6.83 2.98
CA PRO A 260 -4.31 -6.37 4.19
C PRO A 260 -5.32 -5.60 5.06
N PRO A 261 -5.16 -5.63 6.39
CA PRO A 261 -6.00 -4.79 7.24
C PRO A 261 -5.73 -3.31 6.93
N ALA A 262 -6.81 -2.55 6.72
CA ALA A 262 -6.74 -1.15 6.33
C ALA A 262 -6.43 -0.23 7.53
N TRP A 263 -5.27 -0.39 8.16
CA TRP A 263 -4.87 0.39 9.34
C TRP A 263 -4.63 1.86 9.06
N VAL A 264 -4.27 2.18 7.82
CA VAL A 264 -4.00 3.55 7.37
C VAL A 264 -4.53 3.75 5.94
N GLN A 265 -4.69 5.00 5.56
CA GLN A 265 -5.00 5.39 4.19
C GLN A 265 -3.86 4.99 3.23
N GLY A 266 -4.16 4.80 1.93
CA GLY A 266 -3.15 4.63 0.88
C GLY A 266 -2.52 3.24 0.76
N ILE A 267 -2.91 2.25 1.60
CA ILE A 267 -2.49 0.85 1.40
C ILE A 267 -3.07 0.33 0.09
N ARG A 268 -2.25 -0.37 -0.69
CA ARG A 268 -2.66 -0.98 -1.96
C ARG A 268 -2.31 -2.46 -1.99
N ALA A 269 -3.24 -3.25 -2.49
CA ALA A 269 -3.09 -4.68 -2.77
C ALA A 269 -3.38 -5.01 -4.24
N LEU A 270 -3.99 -4.09 -4.99
CA LEU A 270 -4.40 -4.25 -6.38
C LEU A 270 -3.71 -3.25 -7.31
N ALA A 271 -3.47 -3.67 -8.55
CA ALA A 271 -3.08 -2.81 -9.66
C ALA A 271 -3.61 -3.38 -10.99
N TRP A 272 -3.80 -2.51 -12.00
CA TRP A 272 -4.18 -2.92 -13.35
C TRP A 272 -2.99 -2.96 -14.30
N SER A 273 -3.03 -3.87 -15.27
CA SER A 273 -2.18 -3.76 -16.46
C SER A 273 -2.66 -2.59 -17.34
N PRO A 274 -1.77 -1.92 -18.10
CA PRO A 274 -2.15 -0.75 -18.90
C PRO A 274 -3.15 -1.06 -20.02
N ASP A 275 -3.22 -2.30 -20.47
CA ASP A 275 -4.18 -2.80 -21.49
C ASP A 275 -5.53 -3.25 -20.88
N SER A 276 -5.71 -3.12 -19.56
CA SER A 276 -6.92 -3.54 -18.85
C SER A 276 -7.28 -5.02 -18.97
N GLN A 277 -6.30 -5.88 -19.31
CA GLN A 277 -6.50 -7.32 -19.49
C GLN A 277 -6.03 -8.15 -18.29
N GLN A 278 -5.31 -7.54 -17.34
CA GLN A 278 -4.82 -8.23 -16.16
C GLN A 278 -5.06 -7.38 -14.90
N VAL A 279 -5.40 -8.05 -13.81
CA VAL A 279 -5.41 -7.47 -12.46
C VAL A 279 -4.29 -8.12 -11.67
N PHE A 280 -3.36 -7.29 -11.20
CA PHE A 280 -2.35 -7.69 -10.23
C PHE A 280 -2.93 -7.61 -8.83
N PHE A 281 -2.64 -8.58 -7.98
CA PHE A 281 -3.12 -8.61 -6.60
C PHE A 281 -2.09 -9.27 -5.67
N LEU A 282 -2.11 -8.86 -4.42
CA LEU A 282 -1.31 -9.50 -3.37
C LEU A 282 -2.04 -10.72 -2.82
N GLU A 283 -1.28 -11.78 -2.57
CA GLU A 283 -1.76 -12.99 -1.88
C GLU A 283 -0.84 -13.28 -0.70
N ASN A 284 -1.42 -13.42 0.49
CA ASN A 284 -0.69 -13.79 1.69
C ASN A 284 -0.90 -15.27 1.99
N GLN A 285 0.22 -15.97 2.19
CA GLN A 285 0.22 -17.37 2.59
C GLN A 285 1.35 -17.64 3.57
N LEU A 286 1.03 -18.15 4.75
CA LEU A 286 2.00 -18.54 5.80
C LEU A 286 2.98 -17.40 6.17
N GLY A 287 2.48 -16.18 6.30
CA GLY A 287 3.31 -15.01 6.63
C GLY A 287 4.19 -14.50 5.49
N ARG A 288 3.95 -14.91 4.26
CA ARG A 288 4.59 -14.45 3.03
C ARG A 288 3.56 -13.83 2.11
N THR A 289 3.89 -12.70 1.50
CA THR A 289 3.03 -12.04 0.53
C THR A 289 3.69 -12.09 -0.83
N SER A 290 2.98 -12.61 -1.83
CA SER A 290 3.41 -12.69 -3.22
C SER A 290 2.53 -11.82 -4.12
N LEU A 291 3.09 -11.34 -5.24
CA LEU A 291 2.35 -10.65 -6.27
C LEU A 291 1.85 -11.65 -7.31
N GLN A 292 0.54 -11.68 -7.51
CA GLN A 292 -0.15 -12.50 -8.50
C GLN A 292 -0.69 -11.62 -9.62
N SER A 293 -0.88 -12.20 -10.80
CA SER A 293 -1.56 -11.58 -11.94
C SER A 293 -2.69 -12.48 -12.41
N LYS A 294 -3.92 -11.97 -12.48
CA LYS A 294 -5.09 -12.63 -13.08
C LYS A 294 -5.32 -12.10 -14.48
N ASN A 295 -5.20 -12.97 -15.48
CA ASN A 295 -5.57 -12.63 -16.86
C ASN A 295 -7.09 -12.80 -17.04
N LEU A 296 -7.78 -11.75 -17.49
CA LEU A 296 -9.23 -11.74 -17.65
C LEU A 296 -9.73 -12.54 -18.84
N ASN A 297 -8.90 -12.74 -19.89
CA ASN A 297 -9.28 -13.48 -21.09
C ASN A 297 -9.09 -14.99 -20.91
N THR A 298 -7.98 -15.41 -20.29
CA THR A 298 -7.65 -16.83 -20.11
C THR A 298 -8.05 -17.39 -18.77
N SER A 299 -8.41 -16.52 -17.83
CA SER A 299 -8.66 -16.84 -16.40
C SER A 299 -7.42 -17.42 -15.69
N GLU A 300 -6.25 -17.39 -16.28
CA GLU A 300 -5.01 -17.86 -15.67
C GLU A 300 -4.54 -16.92 -14.56
N ILE A 301 -3.97 -17.51 -13.50
CA ILE A 301 -3.28 -16.78 -12.43
C ILE A 301 -1.79 -17.15 -12.52
N THR A 302 -0.94 -16.13 -12.58
CA THR A 302 0.51 -16.29 -12.68
C THR A 302 1.17 -15.55 -11.52
N THR A 303 2.14 -16.18 -10.85
CA THR A 303 2.94 -15.53 -9.82
C THR A 303 4.07 -14.72 -10.48
N ILE A 304 4.22 -13.47 -10.06
CA ILE A 304 5.35 -12.63 -10.47
C ILE A 304 6.55 -12.95 -9.58
N ASP A 305 7.67 -13.34 -10.19
CA ASP A 305 8.88 -13.67 -9.44
C ASP A 305 9.48 -12.43 -8.77
N THR A 306 9.53 -12.45 -7.45
CA THR A 306 10.14 -11.42 -6.62
C THR A 306 11.30 -11.97 -5.78
N THR A 307 11.79 -13.16 -6.10
CA THR A 307 12.91 -13.79 -5.38
C THR A 307 14.12 -12.85 -5.29
N PRO A 308 14.77 -12.67 -4.11
CA PRO A 308 14.61 -13.42 -2.85
C PRO A 308 13.66 -12.80 -1.81
N PHE A 309 12.73 -11.96 -2.21
CA PHE A 309 11.82 -11.24 -1.31
C PHE A 309 10.58 -12.09 -1.01
N THR A 310 10.16 -12.12 0.25
CA THR A 310 9.05 -12.93 0.77
C THR A 310 7.87 -12.12 1.26
N LEU A 311 8.07 -10.80 1.43
CA LEU A 311 7.01 -9.84 1.71
C LEU A 311 7.07 -8.75 0.66
N VAL A 312 5.98 -8.60 -0.11
CA VAL A 312 5.80 -7.54 -1.09
C VAL A 312 4.54 -6.73 -0.78
N GLU A 313 4.61 -5.42 -0.97
CA GLU A 313 3.59 -4.47 -0.58
C GLU A 313 3.49 -3.34 -1.61
N GLN A 314 2.37 -2.61 -1.63
CA GLN A 314 2.18 -1.38 -2.42
C GLN A 314 2.40 -1.57 -3.93
N PRO A 315 1.82 -2.58 -4.58
CA PRO A 315 2.01 -2.80 -6.02
C PRO A 315 1.45 -1.63 -6.83
N CYS A 316 2.17 -1.24 -7.86
CA CYS A 316 1.70 -0.31 -8.88
C CYS A 316 2.30 -0.66 -10.24
N VAL A 317 1.57 -0.33 -11.32
CA VAL A 317 1.97 -0.65 -12.70
C VAL A 317 1.99 0.62 -13.52
N SER A 318 3.06 0.85 -14.28
CA SER A 318 3.21 1.99 -15.17
C SER A 318 2.41 1.83 -16.47
N ALA A 319 2.19 2.92 -17.20
CA ALA A 319 1.62 2.88 -18.55
C ALA A 319 2.44 2.04 -19.54
N LYS A 320 3.68 1.67 -19.18
CA LYS A 320 4.58 0.82 -19.99
C LYS A 320 4.56 -0.64 -19.56
N GLY A 321 3.74 -1.00 -18.55
CA GLY A 321 3.66 -2.36 -18.02
C GLY A 321 4.78 -2.71 -17.01
N GLU A 322 5.55 -1.74 -16.55
CA GLU A 322 6.55 -1.96 -15.50
C GLU A 322 5.87 -2.01 -14.14
N VAL A 323 6.17 -3.02 -13.35
CA VAL A 323 5.67 -3.16 -11.99
C VAL A 323 6.63 -2.48 -11.02
N ALA A 324 6.14 -1.73 -10.05
CA ALA A 324 6.91 -1.31 -8.90
C ALA A 324 6.20 -1.67 -7.61
N LEU A 325 6.98 -1.93 -6.55
CA LEU A 325 6.48 -2.37 -5.25
C LEU A 325 7.54 -2.17 -4.16
N LEU A 326 7.12 -2.26 -2.91
CA LEU A 326 8.01 -2.44 -1.77
C LEU A 326 8.23 -3.93 -1.56
N ALA A 327 9.47 -4.33 -1.21
CA ALA A 327 9.82 -5.73 -1.00
C ALA A 327 10.87 -5.90 0.09
N GLN A 328 10.74 -6.96 0.87
CA GLN A 328 11.70 -7.36 1.91
C GLN A 328 11.63 -8.87 2.17
N SER A 329 12.58 -9.37 2.92
CA SER A 329 12.56 -10.73 3.50
C SER A 329 13.38 -10.75 4.78
N ALA A 330 13.29 -11.78 5.59
CA ALA A 330 14.10 -11.93 6.81
C ALA A 330 15.61 -11.71 6.62
N ARG A 331 16.10 -11.80 5.37
CA ARG A 331 17.52 -11.65 5.03
C ARG A 331 17.82 -10.45 4.11
N LYS A 332 16.80 -9.72 3.69
CA LYS A 332 16.90 -8.56 2.80
C LYS A 332 16.08 -7.41 3.36
N PRO A 333 16.74 -6.34 3.81
CA PRO A 333 16.05 -5.13 4.26
C PRO A 333 15.11 -4.56 3.20
N PRO A 334 14.12 -3.74 3.58
CA PRO A 334 13.16 -3.15 2.66
C PRO A 334 13.79 -2.46 1.45
N ARG A 335 13.18 -2.64 0.27
CA ARG A 335 13.59 -2.08 -1.03
C ARG A 335 12.37 -1.54 -1.77
N VAL A 336 12.60 -0.50 -2.58
CA VAL A 336 11.73 -0.19 -3.71
C VAL A 336 12.25 -0.97 -4.91
N LEU A 337 11.44 -1.82 -5.49
CA LEU A 337 11.77 -2.61 -6.67
C LEU A 337 11.03 -2.07 -7.90
N ARG A 338 11.68 -2.21 -9.08
CA ARG A 338 11.07 -2.13 -10.40
C ARG A 338 11.27 -3.47 -11.10
N ILE A 339 10.21 -3.99 -11.70
CA ILE A 339 10.22 -5.26 -12.45
C ILE A 339 9.81 -4.96 -13.89
N THR A 340 10.68 -5.28 -14.84
CA THR A 340 10.48 -5.04 -16.27
C THR A 340 10.84 -6.30 -17.04
N GLY A 341 9.86 -6.91 -17.71
CA GLY A 341 10.11 -8.14 -18.48
C GLY A 341 10.67 -9.32 -17.66
N GLY A 342 10.38 -9.37 -16.36
CA GLY A 342 10.90 -10.37 -15.44
C GLY A 342 12.26 -10.01 -14.80
N GLU A 343 12.91 -8.93 -15.20
CA GLU A 343 14.13 -8.43 -14.57
C GLU A 343 13.80 -7.53 -13.37
N VAL A 344 14.47 -7.76 -12.25
CA VAL A 344 14.26 -7.02 -10.98
C VAL A 344 15.39 -6.00 -10.80
N GLU A 345 15.03 -4.73 -10.71
CA GLU A 345 15.94 -3.63 -10.38
C GLU A 345 15.62 -3.06 -8.99
N VAL A 346 16.65 -2.81 -8.19
CA VAL A 346 16.51 -2.12 -6.89
C VAL A 346 16.67 -0.61 -7.09
N ILE A 347 15.58 0.12 -6.88
CA ILE A 347 15.53 1.59 -7.06
C ILE A 347 15.97 2.33 -5.79
N ALA A 348 15.49 1.89 -4.63
CA ALA A 348 15.84 2.48 -3.34
C ALA A 348 16.02 1.40 -2.27
N ARG A 349 16.75 1.74 -1.22
CA ARG A 349 17.11 0.85 -0.13
C ARG A 349 16.85 1.53 1.21
N SER A 350 16.26 0.81 2.17
CA SER A 350 16.13 1.30 3.54
C SER A 350 17.49 1.37 4.25
N GLN A 351 18.35 0.42 3.94
CA GLN A 351 19.74 0.37 4.43
C GLN A 351 20.61 -0.48 3.50
N SER A 352 21.91 -0.37 3.63
CA SER A 352 22.87 -1.20 2.92
C SER A 352 22.87 -2.66 3.44
N ASP A 353 23.23 -3.61 2.58
CA ASP A 353 23.38 -5.03 2.95
C ASP A 353 24.69 -5.22 3.74
N VAL A 354 24.78 -4.66 4.96
CA VAL A 354 26.00 -4.68 5.78
C VAL A 354 26.24 -6.04 6.42
N LEU A 355 25.18 -6.78 6.71
CA LEU A 355 25.27 -8.09 7.36
C LEU A 355 25.25 -9.21 6.32
N PRO A 356 26.26 -10.11 6.36
CA PRO A 356 26.20 -11.33 5.58
C PRO A 356 24.97 -12.16 5.95
N ALA A 357 24.27 -12.69 4.94
CA ALA A 357 23.04 -13.48 5.15
C ALA A 357 23.21 -14.67 6.10
N ALA A 358 24.45 -15.17 6.28
CA ALA A 358 24.75 -16.26 7.20
C ALA A 358 24.52 -15.93 8.69
N PHE A 359 24.48 -14.64 9.06
CA PHE A 359 24.13 -14.18 10.41
C PHE A 359 22.64 -13.94 10.60
N LEU A 360 21.85 -13.97 9.53
CA LEU A 360 20.41 -13.72 9.57
C LEU A 360 19.67 -15.06 9.49
N SER A 361 18.78 -15.30 10.46
CA SER A 361 17.95 -16.49 10.46
C SER A 361 17.01 -16.50 9.26
N GLN A 362 16.76 -17.67 8.68
CA GLN A 362 15.71 -17.91 7.70
C GLN A 362 14.52 -18.51 8.43
N PRO A 363 13.37 -17.84 8.50
CA PRO A 363 12.21 -18.38 9.19
C PRO A 363 11.62 -19.57 8.46
N GLU A 364 11.08 -20.49 9.25
CA GLU A 364 10.36 -21.69 8.83
C GLU A 364 8.92 -21.59 9.34
N ALA A 365 7.94 -21.79 8.46
CA ALA A 365 6.55 -21.88 8.89
C ALA A 365 6.35 -23.17 9.68
N ILE A 366 5.74 -23.04 10.86
CA ILE A 366 5.44 -24.17 11.76
C ILE A 366 3.99 -24.08 12.22
N ASP A 367 3.41 -25.23 12.49
CA ASP A 367 2.07 -25.36 13.02
C ASP A 367 2.07 -26.25 14.26
N TRP A 368 1.19 -25.95 15.22
CA TRP A 368 0.93 -26.80 16.37
C TRP A 368 -0.53 -26.72 16.78
N GLN A 369 -0.99 -27.72 17.54
CA GLN A 369 -2.33 -27.72 18.10
C GLN A 369 -2.32 -27.07 19.47
N SER A 370 -3.24 -26.13 19.69
CA SER A 370 -3.51 -25.59 21.02
C SER A 370 -4.35 -26.58 21.85
N SER A 371 -4.49 -26.31 23.16
CA SER A 371 -5.22 -27.19 24.07
C SER A 371 -6.70 -27.38 23.74
N ASP A 372 -7.30 -26.44 23.00
CA ASP A 372 -8.68 -26.50 22.50
C ASP A 372 -8.82 -27.13 21.09
N GLY A 373 -7.70 -27.60 20.52
CA GLY A 373 -7.66 -28.26 19.22
C GLY A 373 -7.56 -27.30 18.03
N VAL A 374 -7.44 -26.00 18.25
CA VAL A 374 -7.23 -25.02 17.17
C VAL A 374 -5.79 -25.10 16.67
N THR A 375 -5.61 -25.13 15.36
CA THR A 375 -4.27 -25.05 14.76
C THR A 375 -3.73 -23.63 14.89
N VAL A 376 -2.56 -23.52 15.50
CA VAL A 376 -1.81 -22.25 15.63
C VAL A 376 -0.67 -22.26 14.64
N HIS A 377 -0.55 -21.17 13.88
CA HIS A 377 0.50 -20.96 12.90
C HIS A 377 1.58 -20.03 13.46
N GLY A 378 2.83 -20.26 13.12
CA GLY A 378 3.93 -19.42 13.54
C GLY A 378 5.13 -19.47 12.59
N LEU A 379 6.06 -18.57 12.81
CA LEU A 379 7.36 -18.54 12.15
C LEU A 379 8.45 -18.88 13.18
N TYR A 380 9.18 -19.93 12.93
CA TYR A 380 10.33 -20.33 13.74
C TYR A 380 11.61 -19.77 13.12
N TYR A 381 12.36 -19.01 13.91
CA TYR A 381 13.65 -18.45 13.53
C TYR A 381 14.77 -19.26 14.20
N PRO A 382 15.38 -20.24 13.52
CA PRO A 382 16.50 -21.01 14.09
C PRO A 382 17.72 -20.12 14.36
N PRO A 383 18.53 -20.41 15.38
CA PRO A 383 19.78 -19.71 15.61
C PRO A 383 20.69 -19.76 14.37
N ALA A 384 21.18 -18.60 13.92
CA ALA A 384 22.03 -18.49 12.74
C ALA A 384 23.35 -17.79 13.08
N ASN A 385 24.45 -18.50 12.91
CA ASN A 385 25.79 -17.93 13.00
C ASN A 385 26.76 -18.81 12.18
N PRO A 386 27.57 -18.22 11.27
CA PRO A 386 28.53 -18.99 10.47
C PRO A 386 29.71 -19.50 11.26
N ASP A 387 30.07 -18.88 12.40
CA ASP A 387 31.31 -19.10 13.12
C ASP A 387 31.14 -19.99 14.36
N PHE A 388 29.89 -20.08 14.88
CA PHE A 388 29.61 -20.79 16.14
C PHE A 388 28.54 -21.86 15.96
N GLU A 389 28.66 -22.89 16.81
CA GLU A 389 27.65 -23.95 16.99
C GLU A 389 27.54 -24.31 18.48
N ALA A 390 26.42 -24.89 18.89
CA ALA A 390 26.20 -25.34 20.26
C ALA A 390 25.53 -26.72 20.25
N GLU A 391 25.77 -27.48 21.32
CA GLU A 391 25.11 -28.75 21.58
C GLU A 391 23.77 -28.52 22.30
N GLY A 392 22.78 -29.37 22.01
CA GLY A 392 21.45 -29.35 22.62
C GLY A 392 20.50 -28.35 22.00
N ALA A 393 19.29 -28.26 22.57
CA ALA A 393 18.25 -27.34 22.10
C ALA A 393 18.55 -25.91 22.58
N PRO A 394 18.38 -24.91 21.70
CA PRO A 394 18.48 -23.51 22.11
C PRO A 394 17.35 -23.11 23.06
N PRO A 395 17.55 -22.10 23.92
CA PRO A 395 16.42 -21.44 24.59
C PRO A 395 15.50 -20.83 23.55
N VAL A 396 14.17 -20.91 23.79
CA VAL A 396 13.16 -20.33 22.90
C VAL A 396 12.59 -19.06 23.49
N ILE A 397 12.40 -18.04 22.63
CA ILE A 397 11.65 -16.83 22.93
C ILE A 397 10.41 -16.87 22.04
N VAL A 398 9.22 -16.83 22.66
CA VAL A 398 7.96 -16.73 21.94
C VAL A 398 7.56 -15.27 21.86
N TYR A 399 7.38 -14.76 20.65
CA TYR A 399 6.87 -13.43 20.38
C TYR A 399 5.46 -13.55 19.83
N ILE A 400 4.49 -12.97 20.53
CA ILE A 400 3.08 -12.92 20.12
C ILE A 400 2.81 -11.51 19.58
N HIS A 401 2.32 -11.44 18.34
CA HIS A 401 1.97 -10.14 17.75
C HIS A 401 0.86 -9.43 18.54
N GLY A 402 0.87 -8.11 18.49
CA GLY A 402 -0.23 -7.29 19.00
C GLY A 402 -1.39 -7.21 18.02
N GLY A 403 -2.44 -6.52 18.40
CA GLY A 403 -3.52 -6.31 17.48
C GLY A 403 -4.87 -6.14 18.15
N PRO A 404 -5.88 -6.96 17.90
CA PRO A 404 -5.82 -8.36 17.43
C PRO A 404 -5.58 -8.56 15.94
N THR A 405 -6.01 -7.63 15.07
CA THR A 405 -5.93 -7.76 13.61
C THR A 405 -4.49 -7.53 13.13
N SER A 406 -3.65 -8.54 13.26
CA SER A 406 -2.25 -8.53 12.84
C SER A 406 -1.74 -9.94 12.59
N GLN A 407 -0.52 -10.03 12.07
CA GLN A 407 0.24 -11.27 11.95
C GLN A 407 1.74 -10.98 11.91
N VAL A 408 2.55 -12.03 12.05
CA VAL A 408 4.00 -11.98 11.82
C VAL A 408 4.28 -12.37 10.37
N PHE A 409 5.17 -11.63 9.72
CA PHE A 409 5.62 -11.89 8.35
C PHE A 409 7.05 -12.39 8.30
N ASP A 410 7.39 -13.15 7.26
CA ASP A 410 8.78 -13.44 6.85
C ASP A 410 9.39 -12.14 6.28
N ALA A 411 9.78 -11.26 7.18
CA ALA A 411 10.26 -9.91 6.91
C ALA A 411 11.54 -9.58 7.68
N PHE A 412 12.19 -8.46 7.33
CA PHE A 412 13.45 -8.00 7.94
C PHE A 412 13.22 -7.34 9.30
#